data_2df44b8b805caa6bd60faf2ff229414d
#
_entry.id   2df44b8b805caa6bd60faf2ff229414d
#
_cell.length_a   1.000
_cell.length_b   1.000
_cell.length_c   1.000
_cell.angle_alpha   90.00
_cell.angle_beta   90.00
_cell.angle_gamma   90.00
#
_symmetry.space_group_name_H-M   'P 1'
#
loop_
_entity.id
_entity.type
_entity.pdbx_description
1 polymer ?
#
loop_
_entity_poly.entity_id
_entity_poly.type
_entity_poly.pdbx_seq_one_letter_code
_entity_poly.pdbx_strand_id
1 'polypeptide(L)'
;MTLQQENETAEYERTLEQSRQQLAARIAQWRQQYVLEAPVAGRVTLVNYWSENQHVAVGDKLASIVPDGATEVIGRLQVPSAGFGKVKVGQGVNVKLNGYPYMEFGVLRGRIRSLSAVPEQIQTQSGTAIAYTAEVVFPDGMTTSYRRELPMIQRMDGTAEIVTEDMRLIERFIQPVVSLFKNR
;
A
#
# COMPACT_ATOMS: atom_id res chain seq x y z
N MET A 1 -63.76 17.81 13.87
CA MET A 1 -63.46 16.55 13.14
C MET A 1 -62.15 16.56 12.40
N THR A 2 -61.59 17.67 12.08
CA THR A 2 -60.35 17.78 11.27
C THR A 2 -59.06 17.56 12.01
N LEU A 3 -58.92 18.06 13.25
CA LEU A 3 -57.67 17.92 14.03
C LEU A 3 -57.36 16.50 14.49
N GLN A 4 -58.37 15.69 14.77
CA GLN A 4 -58.15 14.30 15.13
C GLN A 4 -57.67 13.45 13.95
N GLN A 5 -58.25 13.67 12.77
CA GLN A 5 -57.83 13.01 11.54
C GLN A 5 -56.41 13.41 11.10
N GLU A 6 -56.02 14.66 11.29
CA GLU A 6 -54.67 15.13 11.01
C GLU A 6 -53.64 14.50 11.94
N ASN A 7 -53.97 14.37 13.21
CA ASN A 7 -53.08 13.71 14.18
C ASN A 7 -52.93 12.20 13.90
N GLU A 8 -54.02 11.50 13.57
CA GLU A 8 -53.97 10.08 13.20
C GLU A 8 -53.18 9.86 11.90
N THR A 9 -53.38 10.69 10.90
CA THR A 9 -52.59 10.59 9.65
C THR A 9 -51.09 10.84 9.90
N ALA A 10 -50.75 11.84 10.71
CA ALA A 10 -49.37 12.11 11.09
C ALA A 10 -48.75 10.99 11.90
N GLU A 11 -49.52 10.27 12.73
CA GLU A 11 -49.04 9.13 13.47
C GLU A 11 -48.81 7.88 12.57
N TYR A 12 -49.74 7.65 11.62
CA TYR A 12 -49.53 6.60 10.62
C TYR A 12 -48.34 6.88 9.71
N GLU A 13 -48.13 8.10 9.27
CA GLU A 13 -46.95 8.49 8.47
C GLU A 13 -45.65 8.27 9.22
N ARG A 14 -45.60 8.65 10.51
CA ARG A 14 -44.40 8.38 11.37
C ARG A 14 -44.12 6.89 11.53
N THR A 15 -45.18 6.11 11.78
CA THR A 15 -45.07 4.65 11.95
C THR A 15 -44.63 3.98 10.64
N LEU A 16 -45.15 4.44 9.51
CA LEU A 16 -44.77 3.96 8.18
C LEU A 16 -43.26 4.26 7.92
N GLU A 17 -42.86 5.49 8.19
CA GLU A 17 -41.47 5.90 7.97
C GLU A 17 -40.49 5.15 8.88
N GLN A 18 -40.85 4.93 10.15
CA GLN A 18 -40.08 4.09 11.06
C GLN A 18 -39.96 2.65 10.56
N SER A 19 -41.06 2.05 10.11
CA SER A 19 -41.08 0.69 9.55
C SER A 19 -40.22 0.59 8.29
N ARG A 20 -40.28 1.59 7.41
CA ARG A 20 -39.47 1.70 6.21
C ARG A 20 -37.97 1.75 6.56
N GLN A 21 -37.60 2.58 7.53
CA GLN A 21 -36.21 2.71 8.00
C GLN A 21 -35.70 1.41 8.63
N GLN A 22 -36.51 0.75 9.44
CA GLN A 22 -36.17 -0.54 10.03
C GLN A 22 -35.96 -1.62 8.96
N LEU A 23 -36.84 -1.67 7.95
CA LEU A 23 -36.69 -2.63 6.86
C LEU A 23 -35.42 -2.35 6.05
N ALA A 24 -35.15 -1.10 5.72
CA ALA A 24 -33.93 -0.69 5.02
C ALA A 24 -32.66 -1.08 5.80
N ALA A 25 -32.65 -0.85 7.11
CA ALA A 25 -31.55 -1.24 7.98
C ALA A 25 -31.35 -2.77 8.01
N ARG A 26 -32.44 -3.55 8.09
CA ARG A 26 -32.36 -5.02 8.05
C ARG A 26 -31.84 -5.54 6.72
N ILE A 27 -32.27 -4.94 5.61
CA ILE A 27 -31.77 -5.32 4.28
C ILE A 27 -30.28 -4.97 4.14
N ALA A 28 -29.85 -3.80 4.62
CA ALA A 28 -28.46 -3.40 4.60
C ALA A 28 -27.58 -4.37 5.42
N GLN A 29 -28.04 -4.73 6.62
CA GLN A 29 -27.37 -5.71 7.47
C GLN A 29 -27.29 -7.08 6.81
N TRP A 30 -28.40 -7.55 6.21
CA TRP A 30 -28.43 -8.81 5.47
C TRP A 30 -27.45 -8.81 4.28
N ARG A 31 -27.46 -7.73 3.48
CA ARG A 31 -26.48 -7.58 2.38
C ARG A 31 -25.05 -7.67 2.87
N GLN A 32 -24.72 -6.96 3.92
CA GLN A 32 -23.38 -6.95 4.49
C GLN A 32 -22.93 -8.32 5.02
N GLN A 33 -23.89 -9.16 5.46
CA GLN A 33 -23.63 -10.46 6.06
C GLN A 33 -23.59 -11.60 5.04
N TYR A 34 -24.39 -11.51 3.97
CA TYR A 34 -24.60 -12.62 3.02
C TYR A 34 -24.22 -12.31 1.57
N VAL A 35 -23.92 -11.07 1.23
CA VAL A 35 -23.59 -10.69 -0.14
C VAL A 35 -22.19 -10.09 -0.18
N LEU A 36 -21.33 -10.67 -1.01
CA LEU A 36 -20.01 -10.12 -1.29
C LEU A 36 -20.12 -9.17 -2.47
N GLU A 37 -19.96 -7.88 -2.20
CA GLU A 37 -19.96 -6.85 -3.23
C GLU A 37 -18.53 -6.35 -3.47
N ALA A 38 -18.17 -6.15 -4.75
CA ALA A 38 -16.91 -5.55 -5.13
C ALA A 38 -16.94 -4.05 -4.79
N PRO A 39 -16.01 -3.53 -3.97
CA PRO A 39 -15.98 -2.11 -3.62
C PRO A 39 -15.56 -1.23 -4.79
N VAL A 40 -14.87 -1.80 -5.79
CA VAL A 40 -14.36 -1.11 -6.97
C VAL A 40 -14.50 -2.00 -8.21
N ALA A 41 -14.63 -1.38 -9.37
CA ALA A 41 -14.55 -2.11 -10.64
C ALA A 41 -13.13 -2.62 -10.87
N GLY A 42 -12.99 -3.85 -11.35
CA GLY A 42 -11.69 -4.46 -11.56
C GLY A 42 -11.76 -5.94 -11.85
N ARG A 43 -10.58 -6.54 -11.99
CA ARG A 43 -10.43 -7.98 -12.22
C ARG A 43 -10.44 -8.75 -10.91
N VAL A 44 -11.32 -9.74 -10.80
CA VAL A 44 -11.40 -10.63 -9.64
C VAL A 44 -10.42 -11.78 -9.81
N THR A 45 -9.63 -12.06 -8.78
CA THR A 45 -8.76 -13.24 -8.68
C THR A 45 -9.16 -14.03 -7.45
N LEU A 46 -9.58 -15.28 -7.63
CA LEU A 46 -9.87 -16.21 -6.54
C LEU A 46 -8.56 -16.66 -5.88
N VAL A 47 -8.58 -16.79 -4.55
CA VAL A 47 -7.35 -17.10 -3.80
C VAL A 47 -7.29 -18.59 -3.42
N ASN A 48 -8.27 -19.09 -2.66
CA ASN A 48 -8.21 -20.45 -2.10
C ASN A 48 -9.40 -21.32 -2.48
N TYR A 49 -10.38 -20.77 -3.17
CA TYR A 49 -11.65 -21.44 -3.45
C TYR A 49 -11.81 -21.60 -4.96
N TRP A 50 -11.77 -22.85 -5.44
CA TRP A 50 -11.74 -23.19 -6.85
C TRP A 50 -12.97 -23.94 -7.32
N SER A 51 -13.83 -24.39 -6.39
CA SER A 51 -15.00 -25.20 -6.68
C SER A 51 -16.25 -24.64 -5.98
N GLU A 52 -17.38 -24.87 -6.59
CA GLU A 52 -18.68 -24.58 -5.99
C GLU A 52 -18.92 -25.45 -4.76
N ASN A 53 -19.72 -24.96 -3.82
CA ASN A 53 -20.07 -25.64 -2.57
C ASN A 53 -18.91 -25.91 -1.59
N GLN A 54 -17.79 -25.20 -1.71
CA GLN A 54 -16.75 -25.26 -0.67
C GLN A 54 -17.17 -24.50 0.58
N HIS A 55 -16.89 -25.10 1.73
CA HIS A 55 -17.14 -24.46 3.03
C HIS A 55 -16.14 -23.31 3.23
N VAL A 56 -16.66 -22.15 3.65
CA VAL A 56 -15.90 -20.92 3.89
C VAL A 56 -16.01 -20.56 5.35
N ALA A 57 -14.90 -20.33 6.02
CA ALA A 57 -14.87 -19.85 7.39
C ALA A 57 -14.97 -18.32 7.45
N VAL A 58 -15.46 -17.80 8.57
CA VAL A 58 -15.53 -16.36 8.80
C VAL A 58 -14.12 -15.78 8.87
N GLY A 59 -13.85 -14.78 8.04
CA GLY A 59 -12.53 -14.12 7.94
C GLY A 59 -11.63 -14.67 6.84
N ASP A 60 -12.06 -15.70 6.11
CA ASP A 60 -11.30 -16.23 4.98
C ASP A 60 -11.24 -15.24 3.81
N LYS A 61 -10.05 -15.16 3.21
CA LYS A 61 -9.85 -14.37 2.00
C LYS A 61 -10.30 -15.16 0.77
N LEU A 62 -11.47 -14.82 0.22
CA LEU A 62 -12.08 -15.50 -0.91
C LEU A 62 -11.50 -15.06 -2.24
N ALA A 63 -11.38 -13.76 -2.43
CA ALA A 63 -10.96 -13.16 -3.67
C ALA A 63 -10.14 -11.88 -3.43
N SER A 64 -9.41 -11.48 -4.44
CA SER A 64 -8.73 -10.20 -4.52
C SER A 64 -9.25 -9.46 -5.75
N ILE A 65 -9.55 -8.18 -5.62
CA ILE A 65 -9.99 -7.34 -6.73
C ILE A 65 -8.83 -6.43 -7.12
N VAL A 66 -8.43 -6.52 -8.38
CA VAL A 66 -7.45 -5.63 -8.99
C VAL A 66 -8.22 -4.55 -9.72
N PRO A 67 -8.18 -3.29 -9.28
CA PRO A 67 -8.86 -2.22 -9.99
C PRO A 67 -8.40 -2.09 -11.43
N ASP A 68 -9.33 -1.83 -12.35
CA ASP A 68 -9.00 -1.50 -13.72
C ASP A 68 -8.59 -0.03 -13.79
N GLY A 69 -7.40 0.25 -14.29
CA GLY A 69 -6.87 1.60 -14.47
C GLY A 69 -5.37 1.68 -14.26
N ALA A 70 -4.77 2.75 -14.73
CA ALA A 70 -3.37 3.05 -14.50
C ALA A 70 -3.16 3.40 -13.01
N THR A 71 -2.96 2.39 -12.19
CA THR A 71 -2.63 2.57 -10.79
C THR A 71 -1.15 2.97 -10.72
N GLU A 72 -0.87 4.11 -10.12
CA GLU A 72 0.50 4.52 -9.81
C GLU A 72 1.19 3.40 -9.04
N VAL A 73 2.31 2.92 -9.54
CA VAL A 73 3.09 1.89 -8.84
C VAL A 73 3.79 2.55 -7.67
N ILE A 74 3.44 2.11 -6.46
CA ILE A 74 4.03 2.61 -5.23
C ILE A 74 4.84 1.49 -4.57
N GLY A 75 6.13 1.74 -4.33
CA GLY A 75 6.98 0.90 -3.52
C GLY A 75 6.91 1.30 -2.06
N ARG A 76 6.72 0.32 -1.17
CA ARG A 76 6.89 0.52 0.27
C ARG A 76 8.23 -0.06 0.69
N LEU A 77 9.13 0.80 1.12
CA LEU A 77 10.47 0.45 1.54
C LEU A 77 10.59 0.50 3.06
N GLN A 78 11.05 -0.57 3.66
CA GLN A 78 11.38 -0.62 5.08
C GLN A 78 12.84 -0.21 5.26
N VAL A 79 13.05 0.95 5.89
CA VAL A 79 14.37 1.51 6.16
C VAL A 79 14.73 1.24 7.60
N PRO A 80 15.79 0.45 7.88
CA PRO A 80 16.26 0.22 9.23
C PRO A 80 16.58 1.54 9.95
N SER A 81 16.34 1.61 11.26
CA SER A 81 16.65 2.79 12.08
C SER A 81 18.12 3.18 11.99
N ALA A 82 19.00 2.18 11.86
CA ALA A 82 20.43 2.39 11.60
C ALA A 82 20.64 2.92 10.18
N GLY A 83 20.78 4.23 10.03
CA GLY A 83 20.97 4.88 8.73
C GLY A 83 19.79 5.72 8.25
N PHE A 84 18.64 5.67 8.92
CA PHE A 84 17.47 6.47 8.58
C PHE A 84 17.77 7.98 8.51
N GLY A 85 18.64 8.51 9.37
CA GLY A 85 19.02 9.93 9.38
C GLY A 85 19.69 10.44 8.09
N LYS A 86 20.14 9.53 7.20
CA LYS A 86 20.72 9.88 5.89
C LYS A 86 19.68 9.87 4.77
N VAL A 87 18.48 9.37 5.05
CA VAL A 87 17.41 9.22 4.07
C VAL A 87 16.57 10.48 4.02
N LYS A 88 16.38 11.03 2.82
CA LYS A 88 15.60 12.25 2.58
C LYS A 88 14.60 12.05 1.45
N VAL A 89 13.49 12.77 1.52
CA VAL A 89 12.52 12.86 0.42
C VAL A 89 13.21 13.38 -0.84
N GLY A 90 12.88 12.82 -2.00
CA GLY A 90 13.45 13.16 -3.29
C GLY A 90 14.69 12.37 -3.69
N GLN A 91 15.31 11.62 -2.78
CA GLN A 91 16.46 10.76 -3.12
C GLN A 91 16.08 9.66 -4.09
N GLY A 92 17.02 9.32 -4.98
CA GLY A 92 16.90 8.21 -5.92
C GLY A 92 16.98 6.86 -5.19
N VAL A 93 16.21 5.90 -5.67
CA VAL A 93 16.20 4.53 -5.16
C VAL A 93 16.32 3.57 -6.33
N ASN A 94 17.27 2.63 -6.24
CA ASN A 94 17.39 1.52 -7.17
C ASN A 94 16.79 0.27 -6.54
N VAL A 95 15.76 -0.28 -7.15
CA VAL A 95 15.03 -1.45 -6.65
C VAL A 95 15.39 -2.68 -7.48
N LYS A 96 15.88 -3.71 -6.82
CA LYS A 96 16.15 -5.04 -7.37
C LYS A 96 15.00 -5.95 -6.98
N LEU A 97 14.24 -6.43 -7.95
CA LEU A 97 13.11 -7.34 -7.72
C LEU A 97 13.59 -8.78 -7.61
N ASN A 98 13.11 -9.51 -6.60
CA ASN A 98 13.52 -10.91 -6.37
C ASN A 98 13.14 -11.85 -7.52
N GLY A 99 11.99 -11.60 -8.17
CA GLY A 99 11.53 -12.39 -9.31
C GLY A 99 12.23 -12.10 -10.64
N TYR A 100 13.06 -11.05 -10.72
CA TYR A 100 13.72 -10.58 -11.95
C TYR A 100 15.20 -10.31 -11.67
N PRO A 101 16.11 -11.24 -12.01
CA PRO A 101 17.53 -11.07 -11.78
C PRO A 101 18.07 -9.75 -12.37
N TYR A 102 18.62 -8.89 -11.53
CA TYR A 102 19.02 -7.53 -11.91
C TYR A 102 20.14 -7.49 -12.97
N MET A 103 20.93 -8.56 -13.07
CA MET A 103 21.98 -8.68 -14.09
C MET A 103 21.38 -8.83 -15.49
N GLU A 104 20.20 -9.43 -15.60
CA GLU A 104 19.50 -9.68 -16.87
C GLU A 104 18.43 -8.62 -17.18
N PHE A 105 17.67 -8.23 -16.16
CA PHE A 105 16.54 -7.31 -16.31
C PHE A 105 16.88 -5.85 -15.97
N GLY A 106 17.96 -5.62 -15.22
CA GLY A 106 18.29 -4.31 -14.67
C GLY A 106 17.57 -4.01 -13.36
N VAL A 107 17.55 -2.75 -12.96
CA VAL A 107 16.91 -2.26 -11.73
C VAL A 107 15.78 -1.29 -12.06
N LEU A 108 14.76 -1.23 -11.21
CA LEU A 108 13.74 -0.18 -11.29
C LEU A 108 14.28 1.07 -10.60
N ARG A 109 14.11 2.22 -11.24
CA ARG A 109 14.51 3.52 -10.69
C ARG A 109 13.31 4.22 -10.11
N GLY A 110 13.37 4.50 -8.82
CA GLY A 110 12.35 5.23 -8.09
C GLY A 110 12.89 6.46 -7.39
N ARG A 111 11.98 7.22 -6.79
CA ARG A 111 12.29 8.35 -5.90
C ARG A 111 11.48 8.25 -4.62
N ILE A 112 12.08 8.62 -3.51
CA ILE A 112 11.39 8.71 -2.24
C ILE A 112 10.39 9.87 -2.29
N ARG A 113 9.10 9.53 -2.14
CA ARG A 113 7.99 10.48 -2.12
C ARG A 113 7.71 10.98 -0.70
N SER A 114 7.69 10.04 0.25
CA SER A 114 7.40 10.33 1.65
C SER A 114 8.15 9.40 2.59
N LEU A 115 8.34 9.86 3.83
CA LEU A 115 8.96 9.09 4.90
C LEU A 115 8.01 9.11 6.10
N SER A 116 7.76 7.94 6.69
CA SER A 116 7.01 7.85 7.94
C SER A 116 7.84 8.44 9.09
N ALA A 117 7.19 9.26 9.90
CA ALA A 117 7.81 9.76 11.13
C ALA A 117 7.70 8.75 12.30
N VAL A 118 6.85 7.73 12.16
CA VAL A 118 6.60 6.72 13.19
C VAL A 118 7.29 5.43 12.79
N PRO A 119 8.17 4.88 13.63
CA PRO A 119 8.80 3.60 13.39
C PRO A 119 7.83 2.44 13.64
N GLU A 120 7.99 1.37 12.90
CA GLU A 120 7.26 0.13 13.04
C GLU A 120 8.21 -1.01 13.46
N GLN A 121 7.70 -1.94 14.26
CA GLN A 121 8.42 -3.17 14.56
C GLN A 121 8.23 -4.17 13.42
N ILE A 122 9.31 -4.62 12.84
CA ILE A 122 9.33 -5.64 11.80
C ILE A 122 10.01 -6.91 12.29
N GLN A 123 9.47 -8.06 11.89
CA GLN A 123 10.11 -9.35 12.11
C GLN A 123 11.15 -9.56 11.01
N THR A 124 12.40 -9.80 11.43
CA THR A 124 13.51 -10.16 10.54
C THR A 124 14.00 -11.56 10.89
N GLN A 125 14.81 -12.16 10.03
CA GLN A 125 15.41 -13.48 10.30
C GLN A 125 16.28 -13.49 11.57
N SER A 126 16.81 -12.34 11.97
CA SER A 126 17.65 -12.16 13.16
C SER A 126 16.88 -11.68 14.40
N GLY A 127 15.53 -11.57 14.33
CA GLY A 127 14.68 -11.11 15.43
C GLY A 127 13.86 -9.88 15.08
N THR A 128 13.32 -9.20 16.08
CA THR A 128 12.53 -7.99 15.90
C THR A 128 13.46 -6.80 15.67
N ALA A 129 13.23 -6.05 14.61
CA ALA A 129 13.94 -4.81 14.28
C ALA A 129 12.97 -3.64 14.20
N ILE A 130 13.51 -2.43 14.38
CA ILE A 130 12.76 -1.17 14.20
C ILE A 130 13.10 -0.61 12.83
N ALA A 131 12.07 -0.34 12.04
CA ALA A 131 12.20 0.23 10.71
C ALA A 131 11.21 1.38 10.50
N TYR A 132 11.55 2.28 9.60
CA TYR A 132 10.68 3.35 9.11
C TYR A 132 10.18 3.00 7.72
N THR A 133 8.95 3.36 7.42
CA THR A 133 8.38 3.13 6.10
C THR A 133 8.63 4.34 5.20
N ALA A 134 9.23 4.11 4.03
CA ALA A 134 9.38 5.09 2.97
C ALA A 134 8.49 4.71 1.78
N GLU A 135 7.79 5.67 1.20
CA GLU A 135 7.08 5.49 -0.06
C GLU A 135 7.97 5.90 -1.22
N VAL A 136 8.06 5.02 -2.20
CA VAL A 136 8.85 5.21 -3.42
C VAL A 136 7.90 5.24 -4.62
N VAL A 137 8.02 6.26 -5.44
CA VAL A 137 7.31 6.36 -6.72
C VAL A 137 8.26 6.02 -7.86
N PHE A 138 7.71 5.43 -8.91
CA PHE A 138 8.45 5.04 -10.10
C PHE A 138 8.00 5.91 -11.28
N PRO A 139 8.73 7.01 -11.60
CA PRO A 139 8.35 7.91 -12.69
C PRO A 139 8.24 7.21 -14.05
N ASP A 140 9.13 6.26 -14.29
CA ASP A 140 9.17 5.46 -15.53
C ASP A 140 8.29 4.19 -15.44
N GLY A 141 7.40 4.10 -14.44
CA GLY A 141 6.55 2.95 -14.18
C GLY A 141 7.37 1.68 -13.93
N MET A 142 6.99 0.57 -14.59
CA MET A 142 7.68 -0.71 -14.47
C MET A 142 8.83 -0.89 -15.48
N THR A 143 9.36 0.21 -16.02
CA THR A 143 10.50 0.16 -16.95
C THR A 143 11.82 0.11 -16.20
N THR A 144 12.64 -0.88 -16.50
CA THR A 144 13.94 -1.08 -15.85
C THR A 144 15.05 -0.19 -16.47
N SER A 145 16.20 -0.15 -15.80
CA SER A 145 17.40 0.56 -16.30
C SER A 145 17.89 0.04 -17.67
N TYR A 146 17.54 -1.19 -18.05
CA TYR A 146 17.81 -1.78 -19.35
C TYR A 146 16.69 -1.53 -20.37
N ARG A 147 15.74 -0.64 -20.07
CA ARG A 147 14.58 -0.30 -20.91
C ARG A 147 13.67 -1.51 -21.20
N ARG A 148 13.63 -2.48 -20.31
CA ARG A 148 12.68 -3.58 -20.36
C ARG A 148 11.46 -3.22 -19.53
N GLU A 149 10.28 -3.37 -20.10
CA GLU A 149 9.02 -3.23 -19.40
C GLU A 149 8.66 -4.54 -18.69
N LEU A 150 8.47 -4.49 -17.39
CA LEU A 150 8.07 -5.65 -16.61
C LEU A 150 6.55 -5.73 -16.49
N PRO A 151 5.96 -6.93 -16.52
CA PRO A 151 4.53 -7.08 -16.32
C PRO A 151 4.16 -6.63 -14.90
N MET A 152 3.10 -5.85 -14.79
CA MET A 152 2.59 -5.40 -13.50
C MET A 152 1.93 -6.58 -12.77
N ILE A 153 2.53 -7.02 -11.68
CA ILE A 153 1.99 -8.02 -10.76
C ILE A 153 1.55 -7.29 -9.49
N GLN A 154 0.44 -7.74 -8.90
CA GLN A 154 -0.18 -7.08 -7.73
C GLN A 154 0.77 -6.85 -6.54
N ARG A 155 1.72 -7.75 -6.35
CA ARG A 155 2.69 -7.68 -5.27
C ARG A 155 4.03 -8.23 -5.73
N MET A 156 5.03 -7.41 -5.67
CA MET A 156 6.41 -7.78 -5.91
C MET A 156 7.23 -7.39 -4.69
N ASP A 157 8.21 -8.21 -4.36
CA ASP A 157 9.17 -7.95 -3.31
C ASP A 157 10.58 -7.88 -3.88
N GLY A 158 11.44 -7.19 -3.15
CA GLY A 158 12.80 -6.96 -3.61
C GLY A 158 13.65 -6.22 -2.59
N THR A 159 14.86 -5.90 -2.99
CA THR A 159 15.81 -5.12 -2.21
C THR A 159 15.99 -3.76 -2.86
N ALA A 160 16.02 -2.70 -2.04
CA ALA A 160 16.19 -1.35 -2.50
C ALA A 160 17.51 -0.75 -2.00
N GLU A 161 18.19 -0.05 -2.87
CA GLU A 161 19.39 0.72 -2.57
C GLU A 161 19.08 2.22 -2.70
N ILE A 162 19.15 2.94 -1.57
CA ILE A 162 18.92 4.39 -1.55
C ILE A 162 20.23 5.11 -1.86
N VAL A 163 20.19 6.01 -2.82
CA VAL A 163 21.33 6.88 -3.12
C VAL A 163 21.32 8.04 -2.13
N THR A 164 22.13 7.92 -1.07
CA THR A 164 22.11 8.87 0.07
C THR A 164 23.00 10.07 -0.12
N GLU A 165 24.09 9.95 -0.86
CA GLU A 165 25.03 11.05 -1.11
C GLU A 165 25.66 10.92 -2.49
N ASP A 166 25.66 12.00 -3.22
CA ASP A 166 26.47 12.19 -4.43
C ASP A 166 27.81 12.77 -4.01
N MET A 167 28.62 11.97 -3.28
CA MET A 167 29.96 12.43 -2.89
C MET A 167 30.87 12.47 -4.11
N ARG A 168 31.28 13.67 -4.50
CA ARG A 168 32.37 13.84 -5.49
C ARG A 168 33.61 13.14 -4.96
N LEU A 169 34.29 12.38 -5.81
CA LEU A 169 35.51 11.63 -5.45
C LEU A 169 36.53 12.46 -4.68
N ILE A 170 36.60 13.76 -4.95
CA ILE A 170 37.47 14.72 -4.27
C ILE A 170 37.12 14.88 -2.78
N GLU A 171 35.84 14.91 -2.42
CA GLU A 171 35.40 15.06 -1.01
C GLU A 171 35.80 13.86 -0.15
N ARG A 172 35.87 12.67 -0.73
CA ARG A 172 36.28 11.43 -0.05
C ARG A 172 37.75 11.46 0.34
N PHE A 173 38.60 12.19 -0.39
CA PHE A 173 40.02 12.34 -0.07
C PHE A 173 40.29 13.50 0.88
N ILE A 174 39.42 14.51 0.93
CA ILE A 174 39.63 15.73 1.75
C ILE A 174 39.05 15.54 3.16
N GLN A 175 37.98 14.77 3.35
CA GLN A 175 37.38 14.56 4.67
C GLN A 175 38.33 14.05 5.75
N PRO A 176 39.23 13.06 5.54
CA PRO A 176 40.19 12.65 6.54
C PRO A 176 41.16 13.76 6.94
N VAL A 177 41.51 14.64 5.99
CA VAL A 177 42.47 15.74 6.24
C VAL A 177 41.79 16.88 7.02
N VAL A 178 40.52 17.20 6.71
CA VAL A 178 39.76 18.23 7.43
C VAL A 178 39.44 17.82 8.86
N SER A 179 39.22 16.52 9.12
CA SER A 179 38.99 16.01 10.48
C SER A 179 40.20 16.14 11.39
N LEU A 180 41.41 16.06 10.84
CA LEU A 180 42.65 16.29 11.58
C LEU A 180 42.82 17.75 12.03
N PHE A 181 42.29 18.71 11.30
CA PHE A 181 42.40 20.14 11.64
C PHE A 181 41.28 20.65 12.55
N LYS A 182 40.16 19.91 12.68
CA LYS A 182 38.99 20.31 13.48
C LYS A 182 39.04 19.83 14.94
N ASN A 183 40.02 19.02 15.29
CA ASN A 183 40.24 18.49 16.64
C ASN A 183 41.42 19.16 17.37
N ARG A 184 41.62 20.43 17.11
CA ARG A 184 42.56 21.24 17.86
C ARG A 184 41.88 22.41 18.53
#